data_ec4034d60c7f3776885dd2c4c02ff516
#
_entry.id   ec4034d60c7f3776885dd2c4c02ff516
#
_cell.length_a   1.000
_cell.length_b   1.000
_cell.length_c   1.000
_cell.angle_alpha   90.00
_cell.angle_beta   90.00
_cell.angle_gamma   90.00
#
_symmetry.space_group_name_H-M   'P 1'
#
loop_
_entity.id
_entity.type
_entity.pdbx_description
1 polymer ?
#
loop_
_entity_poly.entity_id
_entity_poly.type
_entity_poly.pdbx_seq_one_letter_code
_entity_poly.pdbx_strand_id
1 'polypeptide(L)'
;MISIENVYKIFGPEPLSVLDRVKDGASKTDILEETGHTIGIRDVSLEIQSGEIFVVMGLSGSGKSTLIRHINRLIEPTDGRILVDGEDVLKLNPEELRHLRRYKMSMVFQRFALLPHKTVIENVMSGLQIRDATQQGLLPHKTVLENIAKVLRFRGASKSEAFEQAQTQVELVGLKGFENQYPSQLSGGMQQRVGLARALATDADVLLMDEAFSALDPLIRNDMQDQLIQIQKELSRTIVFITHDLDEALRIGDHIAILKDGELRQVGTPEEILIAPADDYVSRFVKDVNRGRVVTVGSIASEYPTVDMPTATYGDAVAKLKAAESDTCYVLEKGKPVGAVTSKMTENGRDLSGKIADRDQLDPVQSVDSETVIEDMLTLAIDSDVPVAVLNASGALVGGVPRRTVMSALVRSEGEATPAE
;
A
#
# COMPACT_ATOMS: atom_id res chain seq x y z
N MET A 1 5.30 -10.60 11.28
CA MET A 1 4.58 -9.48 11.92
C MET A 1 5.57 -8.53 12.57
N ILE A 2 5.41 -7.21 12.38
CA ILE A 2 6.26 -6.19 13.00
C ILE A 2 5.38 -5.34 13.90
N SER A 3 5.80 -5.16 15.18
CA SER A 3 5.12 -4.25 16.11
C SER A 3 6.10 -3.18 16.57
N ILE A 4 5.67 -1.93 16.50
CA ILE A 4 6.38 -0.76 16.97
C ILE A 4 5.55 -0.19 18.13
N GLU A 5 6.16 -0.06 19.30
CA GLU A 5 5.45 0.29 20.53
C GLU A 5 6.10 1.50 21.20
N ASN A 6 5.36 2.62 21.24
CA ASN A 6 5.74 3.87 21.90
C ASN A 6 7.18 4.33 21.58
N VAL A 7 7.53 4.31 20.29
CA VAL A 7 8.91 4.62 19.86
C VAL A 7 9.13 6.12 19.84
N TYR A 8 10.23 6.52 20.47
CA TYR A 8 10.76 7.89 20.47
C TYR A 8 12.15 7.93 19.84
N LYS A 9 12.45 8.94 19.07
CA LYS A 9 13.80 9.25 18.59
C LYS A 9 14.11 10.73 18.73
N ILE A 10 15.10 11.01 19.54
CA ILE A 10 15.65 12.35 19.76
C ILE A 10 17.11 12.33 19.28
N PHE A 11 17.45 13.28 18.45
CA PHE A 11 18.84 13.51 17.99
C PHE A 11 19.45 14.66 18.79
N GLY A 12 20.69 14.49 19.21
CA GLY A 12 21.45 15.44 19.98
C GLY A 12 22.34 14.74 21.01
N PRO A 13 23.16 15.49 21.75
CA PRO A 13 23.95 14.94 22.86
C PRO A 13 23.04 14.55 24.02
N GLU A 14 23.26 13.37 24.62
CA GLU A 14 22.48 12.87 25.76
C GLU A 14 20.95 12.92 25.55
N PRO A 15 20.38 12.24 24.54
CA PRO A 15 18.97 12.40 24.17
C PRO A 15 17.98 12.02 25.29
N LEU A 16 18.39 11.21 26.26
CA LEU A 16 17.58 10.85 27.42
C LEU A 16 17.34 12.04 28.36
N SER A 17 18.21 13.05 28.36
CA SER A 17 18.07 14.24 29.23
C SER A 17 16.83 15.08 28.94
N VAL A 18 16.27 14.97 27.73
CA VAL A 18 15.09 15.72 27.30
C VAL A 18 13.86 14.83 27.08
N LEU A 19 13.99 13.52 27.25
CA LEU A 19 12.94 12.54 26.93
C LEU A 19 11.64 12.80 27.72
N ASP A 20 11.72 13.04 29.02
CA ASP A 20 10.54 13.27 29.85
C ASP A 20 9.80 14.51 29.41
N ARG A 21 10.50 15.59 29.06
CA ARG A 21 9.90 16.80 28.50
C ARG A 21 9.16 16.55 27.18
N VAL A 22 9.75 15.68 26.34
CA VAL A 22 9.13 15.26 25.06
C VAL A 22 7.87 14.42 25.31
N LYS A 23 7.91 13.54 26.30
CA LYS A 23 6.73 12.75 26.73
C LYS A 23 5.65 13.62 27.33
N ASP A 24 6.00 14.69 28.05
CA ASP A 24 5.08 15.67 28.64
C ASP A 24 4.50 16.65 27.59
N GLY A 25 4.85 16.49 26.31
CA GLY A 25 4.24 17.24 25.21
C GLY A 25 4.98 18.52 24.81
N ALA A 26 6.23 18.74 25.26
CA ALA A 26 7.02 19.90 24.80
C ALA A 26 7.12 19.95 23.27
N SER A 27 6.98 21.16 22.70
CA SER A 27 7.00 21.31 21.24
C SER A 27 8.36 20.97 20.64
N LYS A 28 8.39 20.58 19.37
CA LYS A 28 9.62 20.31 18.62
C LYS A 28 10.51 21.55 18.54
N THR A 29 9.88 22.71 18.41
CA THR A 29 10.57 24.01 18.32
C THR A 29 11.22 24.37 19.66
N ASP A 30 10.48 24.26 20.78
CA ASP A 30 10.99 24.59 22.11
C ASP A 30 12.17 23.71 22.49
N ILE A 31 12.05 22.40 22.23
CA ILE A 31 13.15 21.45 22.49
C ILE A 31 14.39 21.82 21.66
N LEU A 32 14.21 22.18 20.38
CA LEU A 32 15.33 22.56 19.53
C LEU A 32 15.98 23.88 20.00
N GLU A 33 15.20 24.92 20.28
CA GLU A 33 15.70 26.26 20.65
C GLU A 33 16.37 26.24 22.04
N GLU A 34 15.80 25.55 23.01
CA GLU A 34 16.29 25.56 24.39
C GLU A 34 17.45 24.58 24.60
N THR A 35 17.48 23.46 23.90
CA THR A 35 18.39 22.36 24.21
C THR A 35 19.27 21.91 23.04
N GLY A 36 19.00 22.38 21.82
CA GLY A 36 19.68 21.96 20.60
C GLY A 36 19.36 20.54 20.12
N HIS A 37 18.35 19.89 20.75
CA HIS A 37 17.92 18.55 20.34
C HIS A 37 16.83 18.61 19.25
N THR A 38 16.83 17.60 18.38
CA THR A 38 15.81 17.47 17.33
C THR A 38 14.99 16.22 17.57
N ILE A 39 13.67 16.36 17.66
CA ILE A 39 12.74 15.23 17.76
C ILE A 39 12.54 14.67 16.36
N GLY A 40 12.98 13.45 16.13
CA GLY A 40 12.80 12.70 14.88
C GLY A 40 11.52 11.87 14.85
N ILE A 41 11.22 11.19 15.97
CA ILE A 41 10.01 10.37 16.17
C ILE A 41 9.49 10.64 17.58
N ARG A 42 8.18 10.75 17.71
CA ARG A 42 7.48 10.96 18.98
C ARG A 42 6.31 9.99 19.08
N ASP A 43 6.35 9.12 20.08
CA ASP A 43 5.26 8.22 20.47
C ASP A 43 4.60 7.47 19.30
N VAL A 44 5.41 6.90 18.42
CA VAL A 44 4.86 6.15 17.29
C VAL A 44 4.63 4.70 17.72
N SER A 45 3.36 4.27 17.57
CA SER A 45 2.95 2.88 17.74
C SER A 45 2.19 2.44 16.49
N LEU A 46 2.57 1.31 15.90
CA LEU A 46 1.89 0.72 14.74
C LEU A 46 2.21 -0.77 14.62
N GLU A 47 1.33 -1.49 13.96
CA GLU A 47 1.49 -2.91 13.64
C GLU A 47 1.49 -3.12 12.13
N ILE A 48 2.37 -4.00 11.67
CA ILE A 48 2.50 -4.40 10.26
C ILE A 48 2.28 -5.90 10.20
N GLN A 49 1.26 -6.31 9.44
CA GLN A 49 0.91 -7.72 9.31
C GLN A 49 1.89 -8.45 8.37
N SER A 50 2.00 -9.75 8.56
CA SER A 50 2.82 -10.57 7.67
C SER A 50 2.18 -10.67 6.29
N GLY A 51 2.97 -10.47 5.24
CA GLY A 51 2.52 -10.63 3.86
C GLY A 51 1.77 -9.42 3.29
N GLU A 52 1.76 -8.27 3.96
CA GLU A 52 1.17 -7.03 3.42
C GLU A 52 2.23 -6.05 2.89
N ILE A 53 1.78 -5.14 2.04
CA ILE A 53 2.52 -3.92 1.70
C ILE A 53 2.03 -2.80 2.62
N PHE A 54 2.83 -2.48 3.61
CA PHE A 54 2.56 -1.39 4.54
C PHE A 54 3.31 -0.14 4.12
N VAL A 55 2.58 0.93 3.82
CA VAL A 55 3.17 2.19 3.35
C VAL A 55 3.31 3.19 4.49
N VAL A 56 4.48 3.79 4.63
CA VAL A 56 4.71 4.91 5.55
C VAL A 56 4.92 6.18 4.71
N MET A 57 4.00 7.13 4.83
CA MET A 57 4.04 8.35 4.05
C MET A 57 4.07 9.62 4.90
N GLY A 58 4.31 10.76 4.27
CA GLY A 58 4.36 12.09 4.88
C GLY A 58 5.36 13.00 4.18
N LEU A 59 5.37 14.29 4.50
CA LEU A 59 6.28 15.26 3.89
C LEU A 59 7.76 15.01 4.25
N SER A 60 8.67 15.70 3.56
CA SER A 60 10.10 15.65 3.91
C SER A 60 10.31 16.08 5.37
N GLY A 61 11.13 15.34 6.10
CA GLY A 61 11.40 15.60 7.53
C GLY A 61 10.32 15.07 8.50
N SER A 62 9.28 14.38 8.04
CA SER A 62 8.25 13.79 8.92
C SER A 62 8.70 12.58 9.75
N GLY A 63 9.92 12.06 9.54
CA GLY A 63 10.47 10.93 10.32
C GLY A 63 10.44 9.57 9.64
N LYS A 64 9.86 9.44 8.44
CA LYS A 64 9.69 8.15 7.71
C LYS A 64 10.98 7.31 7.63
N SER A 65 12.04 7.89 7.06
CA SER A 65 13.33 7.17 6.93
C SER A 65 13.97 6.86 8.28
N THR A 66 13.67 7.64 9.32
CA THR A 66 14.09 7.33 10.68
C THR A 66 13.33 6.13 11.21
N LEU A 67 12.01 6.09 11.02
CA LEU A 67 11.14 5.00 11.48
C LEU A 67 11.55 3.65 10.85
N ILE A 68 11.69 3.59 9.52
CA ILE A 68 12.08 2.33 8.85
C ILE A 68 13.47 1.83 9.29
N ARG A 69 14.40 2.76 9.56
CA ARG A 69 15.75 2.43 10.02
C ARG A 69 15.80 2.00 11.49
N HIS A 70 14.74 2.22 12.25
CA HIS A 70 14.58 1.61 13.58
C HIS A 70 14.23 0.13 13.47
N ILE A 71 13.40 -0.28 12.50
CA ILE A 71 12.97 -1.68 12.32
C ILE A 71 14.18 -2.61 12.15
N ASN A 72 15.17 -2.20 11.38
CA ASN A 72 16.42 -2.96 11.21
C ASN A 72 17.55 -2.53 12.16
N ARG A 73 17.23 -1.64 13.13
CA ARG A 73 18.17 -1.09 14.12
C ARG A 73 19.41 -0.43 13.49
N LEU A 74 19.29 0.13 12.26
CA LEU A 74 20.35 1.00 11.70
C LEU A 74 20.44 2.32 12.48
N ILE A 75 19.33 2.75 13.04
CA ILE A 75 19.25 3.85 14.01
C ILE A 75 18.60 3.27 15.25
N GLU A 76 19.24 3.44 16.41
CA GLU A 76 18.63 3.05 17.67
C GLU A 76 17.60 4.11 18.11
N PRO A 77 16.38 3.70 18.52
CA PRO A 77 15.43 4.63 19.13
C PRO A 77 15.99 5.16 20.47
N THR A 78 15.45 6.28 20.94
CA THR A 78 15.77 6.81 22.26
C THR A 78 14.99 6.07 23.36
N ASP A 79 13.74 5.66 23.03
CA ASP A 79 12.88 4.87 23.92
C ASP A 79 11.84 4.10 23.07
N GLY A 80 11.14 3.15 23.69
CA GLY A 80 10.14 2.31 23.07
C GLY A 80 10.62 0.90 22.75
N ARG A 81 9.82 0.13 22.01
CA ARG A 81 10.09 -1.26 21.65
C ARG A 81 9.80 -1.52 20.18
N ILE A 82 10.54 -2.45 19.61
CA ILE A 82 10.33 -2.90 18.23
C ILE A 82 10.42 -4.41 18.21
N LEU A 83 9.33 -5.06 17.86
CA LEU A 83 9.24 -6.51 17.79
C LEU A 83 9.17 -6.95 16.33
N VAL A 84 9.91 -7.96 15.98
CA VAL A 84 9.85 -8.64 14.69
C VAL A 84 9.63 -10.11 14.94
N ASP A 85 8.50 -10.63 14.49
CA ASP A 85 8.03 -12.00 14.79
C ASP A 85 8.05 -12.30 16.31
N GLY A 86 7.73 -11.29 17.14
CA GLY A 86 7.70 -11.39 18.60
C GLY A 86 9.06 -11.21 19.28
N GLU A 87 10.16 -11.07 18.54
CA GLU A 87 11.50 -10.86 19.07
C GLU A 87 11.85 -9.37 19.15
N ASP A 88 12.25 -8.89 20.32
CA ASP A 88 12.63 -7.49 20.54
C ASP A 88 13.99 -7.18 19.92
N VAL A 89 13.97 -6.44 18.79
CA VAL A 89 15.20 -6.11 18.02
C VAL A 89 16.19 -5.29 18.83
N LEU A 90 15.73 -4.56 19.85
CA LEU A 90 16.60 -3.70 20.67
C LEU A 90 17.42 -4.50 21.68
N LYS A 91 16.96 -5.71 22.02
CA LYS A 91 17.64 -6.61 22.96
C LYS A 91 18.61 -7.57 22.30
N LEU A 92 18.59 -7.67 20.97
CA LEU A 92 19.49 -8.54 20.22
C LEU A 92 20.94 -8.15 20.43
N ASN A 93 21.79 -9.15 20.68
CA ASN A 93 23.21 -8.98 20.67
C ASN A 93 23.75 -8.74 19.23
N PRO A 94 25.02 -8.33 19.05
CA PRO A 94 25.55 -8.02 17.73
C PRO A 94 25.52 -9.18 16.72
N GLU A 95 25.55 -10.42 17.17
CA GLU A 95 25.52 -11.61 16.33
C GLU A 95 24.08 -11.90 15.87
N GLU A 96 23.13 -11.86 16.78
CA GLU A 96 21.69 -12.01 16.52
C GLU A 96 21.18 -10.90 15.60
N LEU A 97 21.61 -9.65 15.83
CA LEU A 97 21.26 -8.53 14.97
C LEU A 97 21.82 -8.70 13.54
N ARG A 98 23.06 -9.22 13.41
CA ARG A 98 23.59 -9.57 12.08
C ARG A 98 22.80 -10.69 11.42
N HIS A 99 22.35 -11.68 12.19
CA HIS A 99 21.50 -12.76 11.71
C HIS A 99 20.15 -12.21 11.21
N LEU A 100 19.48 -11.37 12.02
CA LEU A 100 18.23 -10.70 11.63
C LEU A 100 18.37 -9.97 10.28
N ARG A 101 19.38 -9.10 10.16
CA ARG A 101 19.65 -8.31 8.94
C ARG A 101 20.08 -9.15 7.74
N ARG A 102 20.65 -10.33 7.96
CA ARG A 102 21.13 -11.22 6.90
C ARG A 102 20.02 -12.11 6.34
N TYR A 103 19.12 -12.58 7.20
CA TYR A 103 18.18 -13.63 6.85
C TYR A 103 16.71 -13.20 6.93
N LYS A 104 16.38 -12.28 7.83
CA LYS A 104 14.99 -11.86 8.06
C LYS A 104 14.62 -10.59 7.33
N MET A 105 15.57 -9.67 7.12
CA MET A 105 15.29 -8.36 6.54
C MET A 105 16.23 -8.02 5.39
N SER A 106 15.67 -7.38 4.36
CA SER A 106 16.44 -6.75 3.30
C SER A 106 16.04 -5.29 3.15
N MET A 107 16.92 -4.45 2.62
CA MET A 107 16.63 -3.03 2.44
C MET A 107 17.06 -2.52 1.07
N VAL A 108 16.13 -1.79 0.42
CA VAL A 108 16.37 -0.99 -0.79
C VAL A 108 16.44 0.48 -0.38
N PHE A 109 17.52 1.15 -0.77
CA PHE A 109 17.78 2.55 -0.41
C PHE A 109 17.49 3.50 -1.58
N GLN A 110 17.09 4.73 -1.27
CA GLN A 110 16.81 5.80 -2.22
C GLN A 110 18.04 6.17 -3.09
N ARG A 111 19.23 6.17 -2.52
CA ARG A 111 20.48 6.50 -3.22
C ARG A 111 21.47 5.35 -3.07
N PHE A 112 22.33 5.20 -4.07
CA PHE A 112 23.36 4.14 -4.12
C PHE A 112 24.41 4.22 -3.00
N ALA A 113 24.21 5.06 -1.99
CA ALA A 113 25.05 5.23 -0.80
C ALA A 113 26.54 5.35 -1.14
N LEU A 114 26.88 6.20 -2.11
CA LEU A 114 28.26 6.60 -2.36
C LEU A 114 28.63 7.74 -1.40
N LEU A 115 29.77 7.58 -0.74
CA LEU A 115 30.34 8.62 0.10
C LEU A 115 31.01 9.67 -0.80
N PRO A 116 30.46 10.89 -0.89
CA PRO A 116 30.88 11.88 -1.92
C PRO A 116 32.32 12.37 -1.73
N HIS A 117 32.90 12.15 -0.55
CA HIS A 117 34.28 12.53 -0.18
C HIS A 117 35.29 11.40 -0.36
N LYS A 118 34.86 10.23 -0.85
CA LYS A 118 35.71 9.06 -1.12
C LYS A 118 35.79 8.78 -2.60
N THR A 119 36.97 8.38 -3.08
CA THR A 119 37.15 7.90 -4.44
C THR A 119 36.30 6.64 -4.68
N VAL A 120 36.10 6.25 -5.94
CA VAL A 120 35.34 5.06 -6.30
C VAL A 120 35.93 3.82 -5.59
N ILE A 121 37.28 3.69 -5.59
CA ILE A 121 37.95 2.56 -4.94
C ILE A 121 37.80 2.60 -3.43
N GLU A 122 37.84 3.78 -2.81
CA GLU A 122 37.64 3.94 -1.36
C GLU A 122 36.17 3.71 -0.97
N ASN A 123 35.20 4.05 -1.83
CA ASN A 123 33.80 3.69 -1.67
C ASN A 123 33.62 2.17 -1.74
N VAL A 124 34.27 1.49 -2.67
CA VAL A 124 34.27 0.04 -2.80
C VAL A 124 34.94 -0.62 -1.62
N MET A 125 36.12 -0.12 -1.18
CA MET A 125 36.82 -0.61 0.00
C MET A 125 36.05 -0.36 1.29
N SER A 126 35.35 0.78 1.42
CA SER A 126 34.49 1.04 2.57
C SER A 126 33.31 0.06 2.63
N GLY A 127 32.74 -0.35 1.49
CA GLY A 127 31.73 -1.40 1.40
C GLY A 127 32.28 -2.79 1.84
N LEU A 128 33.56 -3.04 1.61
CA LEU A 128 34.25 -4.26 2.07
C LEU A 128 34.64 -4.19 3.57
N GLN A 129 34.93 -3.00 4.09
CA GLN A 129 35.27 -2.76 5.50
C GLN A 129 34.03 -2.72 6.40
N ILE A 130 32.89 -2.27 5.87
CA ILE A 130 31.58 -2.39 6.54
C ILE A 130 31.03 -3.80 6.25
N ARG A 131 31.78 -4.81 6.65
CA ARG A 131 31.43 -6.25 6.50
C ARG A 131 30.13 -6.66 7.18
N ASP A 132 29.51 -5.78 7.92
CA ASP A 132 28.34 -6.04 8.77
C ASP A 132 27.11 -5.17 8.44
N ALA A 133 27.19 -4.26 7.49
CA ALA A 133 26.05 -3.44 7.10
C ALA A 133 25.57 -3.82 5.70
N THR A 134 24.31 -4.13 5.59
CA THR A 134 23.52 -4.42 4.38
C THR A 134 23.47 -3.24 3.37
N GLN A 135 24.36 -2.26 3.49
CA GLN A 135 24.42 -1.05 2.69
C GLN A 135 25.38 -1.21 1.52
N GLN A 136 24.97 -1.90 0.47
CA GLN A 136 25.83 -1.92 -0.69
C GLN A 136 25.06 -1.46 -1.92
N GLY A 137 25.36 -0.24 -2.36
CA GLY A 137 25.06 0.20 -3.71
C GLY A 137 25.59 -0.79 -4.76
N LEU A 138 25.18 -0.64 -6.00
CA LEU A 138 25.70 -1.46 -7.11
C LEU A 138 27.22 -1.24 -7.21
N LEU A 139 27.95 -2.34 -7.43
CA LEU A 139 29.39 -2.28 -7.66
C LEU A 139 29.64 -1.93 -9.14
N PRO A 140 30.22 -0.75 -9.45
CA PRO A 140 30.34 -0.27 -10.81
C PRO A 140 31.24 -1.15 -11.72
N HIS A 141 32.14 -1.92 -11.10
CA HIS A 141 33.06 -2.82 -11.81
C HIS A 141 32.54 -4.26 -11.95
N LYS A 142 31.29 -4.52 -11.52
CA LYS A 142 30.63 -5.82 -11.63
C LYS A 142 29.40 -5.76 -12.50
N THR A 143 29.12 -6.85 -13.21
CA THR A 143 27.90 -6.98 -14.02
C THR A 143 26.64 -7.03 -13.14
N VAL A 144 25.47 -6.90 -13.77
CA VAL A 144 24.17 -7.06 -13.09
C VAL A 144 24.14 -8.39 -12.33
N LEU A 145 24.43 -9.49 -13.00
CA LEU A 145 24.42 -10.85 -12.43
C LEU A 145 25.39 -10.98 -11.24
N GLU A 146 26.60 -10.46 -11.36
CA GLU A 146 27.60 -10.50 -10.28
C GLU A 146 27.18 -9.65 -9.06
N ASN A 147 26.47 -8.54 -9.27
CA ASN A 147 25.93 -7.72 -8.16
C ASN A 147 24.88 -8.50 -7.37
N ILE A 148 23.99 -9.22 -8.04
CA ILE A 148 22.95 -10.06 -7.41
C ILE A 148 23.56 -11.30 -6.78
N ALA A 149 24.38 -12.06 -7.52
CA ALA A 149 25.03 -13.28 -7.04
C ALA A 149 25.94 -13.04 -5.81
N LYS A 150 26.50 -11.83 -5.69
CA LYS A 150 27.33 -11.48 -4.51
C LYS A 150 26.53 -11.59 -3.21
N VAL A 151 25.27 -11.12 -3.19
CA VAL A 151 24.41 -11.19 -1.99
C VAL A 151 24.15 -12.65 -1.61
N LEU A 152 23.85 -13.50 -2.57
CA LEU A 152 23.59 -14.91 -2.34
C LEU A 152 24.82 -15.65 -1.78
N ARG A 153 26.02 -15.34 -2.29
CA ARG A 153 27.26 -15.89 -1.75
C ARG A 153 27.54 -15.51 -0.30
N PHE A 154 27.16 -14.31 0.14
CA PHE A 154 27.27 -13.91 1.53
C PHE A 154 26.34 -14.71 2.45
N ARG A 155 25.27 -15.29 1.92
CA ARG A 155 24.37 -16.20 2.63
C ARG A 155 24.88 -17.65 2.69
N GLY A 156 26.03 -17.94 2.08
CA GLY A 156 26.66 -19.27 2.11
C GLY A 156 26.41 -20.14 0.87
N ALA A 157 25.72 -19.63 -0.16
CA ALA A 157 25.53 -20.35 -1.41
C ALA A 157 26.86 -20.56 -2.14
N SER A 158 27.02 -21.68 -2.81
CA SER A 158 28.13 -21.92 -3.74
C SER A 158 28.09 -20.90 -4.89
N LYS A 159 29.20 -20.79 -5.64
CA LYS A 159 29.24 -19.86 -6.78
C LYS A 159 28.19 -20.22 -7.84
N SER A 160 27.98 -21.50 -8.12
CA SER A 160 27.00 -21.97 -9.11
C SER A 160 25.57 -21.65 -8.66
N GLU A 161 25.19 -22.08 -7.47
CA GLU A 161 23.86 -21.82 -6.90
C GLU A 161 23.55 -20.31 -6.84
N ALA A 162 24.53 -19.49 -6.42
CA ALA A 162 24.36 -18.04 -6.37
C ALA A 162 24.10 -17.44 -7.76
N PHE A 163 24.75 -17.95 -8.80
CA PHE A 163 24.53 -17.46 -10.16
C PHE A 163 23.18 -17.92 -10.73
N GLU A 164 22.75 -19.16 -10.51
CA GLU A 164 21.44 -19.68 -10.94
C GLU A 164 20.29 -18.88 -10.28
N GLN A 165 20.36 -18.71 -8.97
CA GLN A 165 19.37 -17.89 -8.25
C GLN A 165 19.40 -16.43 -8.68
N ALA A 166 20.58 -15.86 -8.94
CA ALA A 166 20.71 -14.51 -9.45
C ALA A 166 20.08 -14.36 -10.85
N GLN A 167 20.20 -15.35 -11.70
CA GLN A 167 19.57 -15.37 -13.02
C GLN A 167 18.05 -15.30 -12.88
N THR A 168 17.46 -16.10 -11.99
CA THR A 168 16.02 -16.06 -11.69
C THR A 168 15.58 -14.65 -11.23
N GLN A 169 16.35 -14.01 -10.35
CA GLN A 169 16.03 -12.66 -9.88
C GLN A 169 16.18 -11.60 -10.97
N VAL A 170 17.13 -11.74 -11.90
CA VAL A 170 17.27 -10.86 -13.07
C VAL A 170 16.04 -10.96 -13.99
N GLU A 171 15.56 -12.17 -14.23
CA GLU A 171 14.35 -12.39 -15.03
C GLU A 171 13.11 -11.84 -14.34
N LEU A 172 12.98 -12.06 -13.02
CA LEU A 172 11.87 -11.59 -12.21
C LEU A 172 11.70 -10.06 -12.25
N VAL A 173 12.81 -9.30 -12.29
CA VAL A 173 12.76 -7.83 -12.38
C VAL A 173 12.78 -7.31 -13.82
N GLY A 174 12.58 -8.16 -14.82
CA GLY A 174 12.51 -7.78 -16.23
C GLY A 174 13.83 -7.28 -16.82
N LEU A 175 14.97 -7.79 -16.33
CA LEU A 175 16.31 -7.46 -16.82
C LEU A 175 16.95 -8.60 -17.64
N LYS A 176 16.14 -9.50 -18.19
CA LYS A 176 16.61 -10.57 -19.10
C LYS A 176 17.34 -9.97 -20.30
N GLY A 177 18.56 -10.47 -20.58
CA GLY A 177 19.46 -9.98 -21.65
C GLY A 177 20.43 -8.90 -21.18
N PHE A 178 20.31 -8.39 -19.94
CA PHE A 178 21.20 -7.40 -19.34
C PHE A 178 22.13 -7.98 -18.27
N GLU A 179 22.17 -9.30 -18.13
CA GLU A 179 22.89 -10.02 -17.05
C GLU A 179 24.37 -9.61 -16.96
N ASN A 180 24.99 -9.43 -18.12
CA ASN A 180 26.41 -9.14 -18.25
C ASN A 180 26.73 -7.66 -18.39
N GLN A 181 25.74 -6.77 -18.25
CA GLN A 181 25.95 -5.33 -18.29
C GLN A 181 26.48 -4.82 -16.95
N TYR A 182 27.27 -3.75 -17.03
CA TYR A 182 27.77 -3.03 -15.86
C TYR A 182 26.80 -1.92 -15.45
N PRO A 183 26.78 -1.50 -14.18
CA PRO A 183 25.91 -0.41 -13.73
C PRO A 183 26.01 0.87 -14.56
N SER A 184 27.20 1.22 -15.03
CA SER A 184 27.43 2.41 -15.89
C SER A 184 26.77 2.31 -17.27
N GLN A 185 26.37 1.13 -17.70
CA GLN A 185 25.71 0.86 -18.97
C GLN A 185 24.19 0.81 -18.84
N LEU A 186 23.66 0.98 -17.62
CA LEU A 186 22.25 0.88 -17.28
C LEU A 186 21.66 2.28 -17.05
N SER A 187 20.40 2.44 -17.45
CA SER A 187 19.60 3.60 -17.04
C SER A 187 19.38 3.61 -15.52
N GLY A 188 18.99 4.75 -14.94
CA GLY A 188 18.67 4.85 -13.51
C GLY A 188 17.61 3.84 -13.06
N GLY A 189 16.54 3.66 -13.86
CA GLY A 189 15.51 2.66 -13.59
C GLY A 189 16.03 1.21 -13.63
N MET A 190 16.90 0.88 -14.58
CA MET A 190 17.52 -0.45 -14.62
C MET A 190 18.43 -0.68 -13.41
N GLN A 191 19.19 0.32 -12.98
CA GLN A 191 20.01 0.23 -11.76
C GLN A 191 19.14 0.00 -10.51
N GLN A 192 17.96 0.62 -10.45
CA GLN A 192 16.98 0.42 -9.40
C GLN A 192 16.46 -1.04 -9.39
N ARG A 193 16.10 -1.56 -10.58
CA ARG A 193 15.69 -2.97 -10.75
C ARG A 193 16.79 -3.95 -10.29
N VAL A 194 18.06 -3.66 -10.56
CA VAL A 194 19.17 -4.46 -10.01
C VAL A 194 19.23 -4.36 -8.49
N GLY A 195 18.98 -3.18 -7.91
CA GLY A 195 18.87 -2.99 -6.47
C GLY A 195 17.75 -3.82 -5.85
N LEU A 196 16.56 -3.83 -6.48
CA LEU A 196 15.43 -4.65 -6.09
C LEU A 196 15.74 -6.15 -6.20
N ALA A 197 16.26 -6.61 -7.35
CA ALA A 197 16.66 -8.00 -7.56
C ALA A 197 17.66 -8.48 -6.50
N ARG A 198 18.60 -7.62 -6.14
CA ARG A 198 19.57 -7.89 -5.08
C ARG A 198 18.92 -8.02 -3.70
N ALA A 199 17.93 -7.19 -3.40
CA ALA A 199 17.17 -7.28 -2.17
C ALA A 199 16.30 -8.55 -2.12
N LEU A 200 15.64 -8.89 -3.22
CA LEU A 200 14.85 -10.12 -3.35
C LEU A 200 15.72 -11.38 -3.28
N ALA A 201 16.94 -11.35 -3.84
CA ALA A 201 17.88 -12.46 -3.78
C ALA A 201 18.30 -12.82 -2.34
N THR A 202 18.10 -11.94 -1.38
CA THR A 202 18.32 -12.27 0.04
C THR A 202 17.29 -13.26 0.58
N ASP A 203 16.18 -13.47 -0.10
CA ASP A 203 15.09 -14.34 0.34
C ASP A 203 14.58 -13.98 1.76
N ALA A 204 14.64 -12.71 2.10
CA ALA A 204 14.23 -12.19 3.40
C ALA A 204 12.70 -12.12 3.51
N ASP A 205 12.17 -12.37 4.71
CA ASP A 205 10.73 -12.32 4.98
C ASP A 205 10.19 -10.88 4.93
N VAL A 206 11.04 -9.90 5.26
CA VAL A 206 10.72 -8.46 5.32
C VAL A 206 11.59 -7.68 4.34
N LEU A 207 10.94 -6.90 3.47
CA LEU A 207 11.60 -5.98 2.55
C LEU A 207 11.32 -4.53 2.98
N LEU A 208 12.36 -3.80 3.35
CA LEU A 208 12.29 -2.40 3.72
C LEU A 208 12.69 -1.55 2.52
N MET A 209 11.83 -0.61 2.08
CA MET A 209 12.05 0.22 0.90
C MET A 209 11.97 1.70 1.26
N ASP A 210 13.11 2.41 1.23
CA ASP A 210 13.21 3.83 1.58
C ASP A 210 13.21 4.68 0.30
N GLU A 211 12.03 5.23 -0.09
CA GLU A 211 11.80 6.02 -1.30
C GLU A 211 12.40 5.39 -2.58
N ALA A 212 12.20 4.08 -2.72
CA ALA A 212 12.88 3.28 -3.72
C ALA A 212 12.61 3.69 -5.17
N PHE A 213 11.50 4.36 -5.46
CA PHE A 213 11.10 4.73 -6.83
C PHE A 213 11.11 6.26 -7.08
N SER A 214 11.50 7.07 -6.10
CA SER A 214 11.43 8.55 -6.19
C SER A 214 12.30 9.16 -7.29
N ALA A 215 13.38 8.49 -7.68
CA ALA A 215 14.31 8.95 -8.72
C ALA A 215 13.97 8.47 -10.14
N LEU A 216 12.85 7.74 -10.32
CA LEU A 216 12.41 7.20 -11.60
C LEU A 216 11.47 8.17 -12.31
N ASP A 217 11.48 8.16 -13.65
CA ASP A 217 10.46 8.83 -14.44
C ASP A 217 9.08 8.15 -14.24
N PRO A 218 7.97 8.87 -14.49
CA PRO A 218 6.63 8.36 -14.17
C PRO A 218 6.29 7.02 -14.82
N LEU A 219 6.71 6.79 -16.07
CA LEU A 219 6.39 5.56 -16.80
C LEU A 219 7.09 4.36 -16.17
N ILE A 220 8.41 4.47 -15.96
CA ILE A 220 9.20 3.41 -15.32
C ILE A 220 8.78 3.17 -13.88
N ARG A 221 8.37 4.23 -13.15
CA ARG A 221 7.84 4.11 -11.80
C ARG A 221 6.59 3.24 -11.76
N ASN A 222 5.63 3.50 -12.66
CA ASN A 222 4.41 2.69 -12.75
C ASN A 222 4.72 1.21 -13.03
N ASP A 223 5.61 0.93 -13.98
CA ASP A 223 6.03 -0.44 -14.28
C ASP A 223 6.66 -1.13 -13.07
N MET A 224 7.45 -0.38 -12.27
CA MET A 224 8.10 -0.91 -11.06
C MET A 224 7.10 -1.17 -9.93
N GLN A 225 6.08 -0.33 -9.80
CA GLN A 225 4.98 -0.54 -8.84
C GLN A 225 4.18 -1.79 -9.19
N ASP A 226 3.79 -1.97 -10.45
CA ASP A 226 3.08 -3.17 -10.92
C ASP A 226 3.89 -4.44 -10.66
N GLN A 227 5.18 -4.38 -10.96
CA GLN A 227 6.11 -5.47 -10.72
C GLN A 227 6.24 -5.78 -9.22
N LEU A 228 6.29 -4.75 -8.35
CA LEU A 228 6.33 -4.93 -6.89
C LEU A 228 5.07 -5.63 -6.37
N ILE A 229 3.90 -5.20 -6.83
CA ILE A 229 2.61 -5.82 -6.48
C ILE A 229 2.57 -7.28 -6.92
N GLN A 230 3.02 -7.58 -8.16
CA GLN A 230 3.06 -8.94 -8.66
C GLN A 230 4.00 -9.83 -7.82
N ILE A 231 5.22 -9.35 -7.54
CA ILE A 231 6.21 -10.06 -6.72
C ILE A 231 5.67 -10.31 -5.30
N GLN A 232 4.99 -9.33 -4.72
CA GLN A 232 4.40 -9.48 -3.39
C GLN A 232 3.30 -10.55 -3.38
N LYS A 233 2.41 -10.57 -4.38
CA LYS A 233 1.37 -11.62 -4.52
C LYS A 233 1.96 -13.01 -4.69
N GLU A 234 3.05 -13.16 -5.46
CA GLU A 234 3.70 -14.44 -5.70
C GLU A 234 4.47 -14.96 -4.48
N LEU A 235 5.16 -14.07 -3.76
CA LEU A 235 6.08 -14.44 -2.67
C LEU A 235 5.49 -14.23 -1.27
N SER A 236 4.33 -13.56 -1.15
CA SER A 236 3.65 -13.24 0.13
C SER A 236 4.57 -12.63 1.19
N ARG A 237 5.50 -11.74 0.78
CA ARG A 237 6.46 -11.10 1.67
C ARG A 237 5.89 -9.83 2.29
N THR A 238 6.33 -9.54 3.49
CA THR A 238 6.01 -8.26 4.14
C THR A 238 6.89 -7.16 3.56
N ILE A 239 6.26 -6.10 3.05
CA ILE A 239 6.97 -4.95 2.47
C ILE A 239 6.64 -3.71 3.29
N VAL A 240 7.66 -3.02 3.80
CA VAL A 240 7.50 -1.69 4.40
C VAL A 240 8.05 -0.67 3.42
N PHE A 241 7.15 0.10 2.84
CA PHE A 241 7.47 1.02 1.75
C PHE A 241 7.34 2.47 2.20
N ILE A 242 8.39 3.27 2.01
CA ILE A 242 8.36 4.71 2.28
C ILE A 242 8.18 5.48 1.00
N THR A 243 7.23 6.41 1.01
CA THR A 243 7.06 7.39 -0.05
C THR A 243 6.59 8.74 0.49
N HIS A 244 6.73 9.78 -0.31
CA HIS A 244 6.08 11.08 -0.10
C HIS A 244 4.98 11.33 -1.16
N ASP A 245 4.80 10.40 -2.08
CA ASP A 245 3.82 10.44 -3.16
C ASP A 245 2.56 9.66 -2.73
N LEU A 246 1.44 10.38 -2.64
CA LEU A 246 0.17 9.80 -2.19
C LEU A 246 -0.40 8.83 -3.22
N ASP A 247 -0.32 9.14 -4.51
CA ASP A 247 -0.83 8.26 -5.57
C ASP A 247 -0.08 6.91 -5.55
N GLU A 248 1.23 6.95 -5.27
CA GLU A 248 2.03 5.74 -5.07
C GLU A 248 1.55 4.96 -3.84
N ALA A 249 1.34 5.63 -2.70
CA ALA A 249 0.87 4.98 -1.47
C ALA A 249 -0.49 4.31 -1.65
N LEU A 250 -1.43 5.00 -2.29
CA LEU A 250 -2.79 4.51 -2.55
C LEU A 250 -2.83 3.35 -3.55
N ARG A 251 -1.87 3.31 -4.49
CA ARG A 251 -1.79 2.26 -5.52
C ARG A 251 -1.24 0.94 -4.99
N ILE A 252 -0.21 1.00 -4.15
CA ILE A 252 0.53 -0.20 -3.76
C ILE A 252 0.25 -0.70 -2.35
N GLY A 253 -0.24 0.17 -1.45
CA GLY A 253 -0.39 -0.14 -0.03
C GLY A 253 -1.66 -0.92 0.29
N ASP A 254 -1.54 -1.95 1.09
CA ASP A 254 -2.68 -2.57 1.79
C ASP A 254 -3.10 -1.71 2.98
N HIS A 255 -2.11 -1.16 3.72
CA HIS A 255 -2.30 -0.16 4.77
C HIS A 255 -1.32 1.00 4.60
N ILE A 256 -1.76 2.20 5.00
CA ILE A 256 -0.98 3.43 4.91
C ILE A 256 -0.92 4.08 6.29
N ALA A 257 0.29 4.38 6.77
CA ALA A 257 0.54 5.22 7.94
C ALA A 257 1.00 6.61 7.50
N ILE A 258 0.30 7.65 7.94
CA ILE A 258 0.63 9.04 7.63
C ILE A 258 1.36 9.67 8.81
N LEU A 259 2.61 10.11 8.59
CA LEU A 259 3.44 10.78 9.58
C LEU A 259 3.51 12.29 9.33
N LYS A 260 3.45 13.05 10.40
CA LYS A 260 3.72 14.49 10.42
C LYS A 260 4.59 14.84 11.62
N ASP A 261 5.69 15.53 11.39
CA ASP A 261 6.59 16.05 12.44
C ASP A 261 7.09 14.99 13.45
N GLY A 262 7.21 13.73 13.00
CA GLY A 262 7.63 12.60 13.83
C GLY A 262 6.49 11.90 14.56
N GLU A 263 5.26 12.30 14.36
CA GLU A 263 4.05 11.73 14.98
C GLU A 263 3.21 10.99 13.96
N LEU A 264 2.54 9.93 14.40
CA LEU A 264 1.56 9.22 13.59
C LEU A 264 0.24 9.99 13.61
N ARG A 265 -0.34 10.28 12.43
CA ARG A 265 -1.61 10.97 12.30
C ARG A 265 -2.77 10.03 12.01
N GLN A 266 -2.55 9.08 11.12
CA GLN A 266 -3.56 8.09 10.76
C GLN A 266 -2.89 6.81 10.26
N VAL A 267 -3.53 5.68 10.53
CA VAL A 267 -3.29 4.39 9.86
C VAL A 267 -4.63 3.90 9.35
N GLY A 268 -4.63 3.35 8.15
CA GLY A 268 -5.83 2.76 7.56
C GLY A 268 -5.57 2.22 6.16
N THR A 269 -6.58 1.61 5.57
CA THR A 269 -6.57 1.23 4.15
C THR A 269 -6.57 2.47 3.26
N PRO A 270 -6.19 2.36 1.97
CA PRO A 270 -6.32 3.45 1.00
C PRO A 270 -7.70 4.11 1.01
N GLU A 271 -8.76 3.30 1.08
CA GLU A 271 -10.14 3.81 1.13
C GLU A 271 -10.44 4.57 2.42
N GLU A 272 -10.07 4.05 3.60
CA GLU A 272 -10.28 4.71 4.88
C GLU A 272 -9.57 6.07 4.95
N ILE A 273 -8.35 6.16 4.42
CA ILE A 273 -7.59 7.43 4.34
C ILE A 273 -8.32 8.47 3.46
N LEU A 274 -8.96 8.03 2.37
CA LEU A 274 -9.67 8.92 1.44
C LEU A 274 -11.06 9.32 1.94
N ILE A 275 -11.79 8.40 2.57
CA ILE A 275 -13.19 8.60 2.95
C ILE A 275 -13.29 9.26 4.32
N ALA A 276 -12.44 8.86 5.28
CA ALA A 276 -12.48 9.29 6.67
C ALA A 276 -11.11 9.83 7.13
N PRO A 277 -10.64 10.97 6.60
CA PRO A 277 -9.38 11.58 7.04
C PRO A 277 -9.47 12.00 8.50
N ALA A 278 -8.49 11.61 9.32
CA ALA A 278 -8.51 11.80 10.78
C ALA A 278 -8.37 13.26 11.22
N ASP A 279 -7.73 14.11 10.45
CA ASP A 279 -7.53 15.52 10.75
C ASP A 279 -7.43 16.39 9.48
N ASP A 280 -7.36 17.71 9.66
CA ASP A 280 -7.20 18.68 8.57
C ASP A 280 -5.91 18.49 7.77
N TYR A 281 -4.87 17.92 8.36
CA TYR A 281 -3.63 17.64 7.65
C TYR A 281 -3.82 16.50 6.66
N VAL A 282 -4.39 15.38 7.09
CA VAL A 282 -4.71 14.25 6.22
C VAL A 282 -5.72 14.67 5.17
N SER A 283 -6.77 15.42 5.54
CA SER A 283 -7.78 15.94 4.62
C SER A 283 -7.16 16.78 3.49
N ARG A 284 -6.19 17.63 3.81
CA ARG A 284 -5.45 18.40 2.79
C ARG A 284 -4.55 17.53 1.92
N PHE A 285 -4.01 16.47 2.48
CA PHE A 285 -3.16 15.52 1.74
C PHE A 285 -3.93 14.79 0.64
N VAL A 286 -5.16 14.35 0.96
CA VAL A 286 -6.04 13.61 0.04
C VAL A 286 -6.89 14.50 -0.87
N LYS A 287 -6.72 15.82 -0.77
CA LYS A 287 -7.61 16.79 -1.43
C LYS A 287 -7.67 16.65 -2.95
N ASP A 288 -6.56 16.43 -3.58
CA ASP A 288 -6.43 16.47 -5.05
C ASP A 288 -6.34 15.07 -5.70
N VAL A 289 -6.62 14.02 -4.90
CA VAL A 289 -6.57 12.62 -5.37
C VAL A 289 -7.79 12.28 -6.21
N ASN A 290 -7.55 11.55 -7.31
CA ASN A 290 -8.63 10.94 -8.07
C ASN A 290 -9.20 9.72 -7.32
N ARG A 291 -10.26 9.95 -6.54
CA ARG A 291 -10.94 8.92 -5.75
C ARG A 291 -11.44 7.75 -6.58
N GLY A 292 -11.79 7.99 -7.84
CA GLY A 292 -12.28 6.96 -8.75
C GLY A 292 -11.31 5.82 -9.00
N ARG A 293 -10.00 6.03 -8.76
CA ARG A 293 -8.95 5.02 -8.93
C ARG A 293 -8.67 4.17 -7.71
N VAL A 294 -9.25 4.52 -6.58
CA VAL A 294 -8.94 3.88 -5.29
C VAL A 294 -10.19 3.31 -4.65
N VAL A 295 -11.29 4.06 -4.68
CA VAL A 295 -12.54 3.64 -4.05
C VAL A 295 -13.17 2.53 -4.89
N THR A 296 -13.44 1.39 -4.24
CA THR A 296 -14.07 0.23 -4.88
C THR A 296 -15.58 0.40 -4.95
N VAL A 297 -16.19 -0.25 -5.92
CA VAL A 297 -17.65 -0.24 -6.10
C VAL A 297 -18.35 -0.91 -4.91
N GLY A 298 -17.69 -1.90 -4.31
CA GLY A 298 -18.21 -2.59 -3.13
C GLY A 298 -18.40 -1.68 -1.92
N SER A 299 -17.50 -0.71 -1.71
CA SER A 299 -17.54 0.20 -0.56
C SER A 299 -18.67 1.24 -0.63
N ILE A 300 -19.17 1.53 -1.83
CA ILE A 300 -20.29 2.48 -2.07
C ILE A 300 -21.61 1.77 -2.42
N ALA A 301 -21.62 0.44 -2.46
CA ALA A 301 -22.81 -0.33 -2.75
C ALA A 301 -23.84 -0.22 -1.62
N SER A 302 -25.10 -0.12 -1.99
CA SER A 302 -26.23 -0.14 -1.06
C SER A 302 -27.05 -1.41 -1.25
N GLU A 303 -27.70 -1.87 -0.20
CA GLU A 303 -28.62 -3.00 -0.29
C GLU A 303 -29.86 -2.64 -1.12
N TYR A 304 -30.30 -3.57 -1.94
CA TYR A 304 -31.49 -3.46 -2.78
C TYR A 304 -32.40 -4.65 -2.52
N PRO A 305 -33.74 -4.46 -2.63
CA PRO A 305 -34.68 -5.58 -2.54
C PRO A 305 -34.45 -6.57 -3.69
N THR A 306 -34.64 -7.86 -3.39
CA THR A 306 -34.43 -8.97 -4.32
C THR A 306 -35.59 -9.93 -4.34
N VAL A 307 -35.88 -10.54 -5.50
CA VAL A 307 -36.83 -11.64 -5.64
C VAL A 307 -36.23 -12.78 -6.45
N ASP A 308 -36.63 -14.03 -6.19
CA ASP A 308 -36.06 -15.21 -6.83
C ASP A 308 -36.93 -15.78 -7.93
N MET A 309 -36.36 -15.97 -9.13
CA MET A 309 -36.97 -16.76 -10.20
C MET A 309 -36.86 -18.28 -9.93
N PRO A 310 -37.83 -19.06 -10.42
CA PRO A 310 -39.06 -18.69 -11.14
C PRO A 310 -40.29 -18.58 -10.20
N THR A 311 -40.11 -18.47 -8.90
CA THR A 311 -41.20 -18.53 -7.93
C THR A 311 -41.89 -17.20 -7.68
N ALA A 312 -41.18 -16.10 -7.76
CA ALA A 312 -41.68 -14.76 -7.48
C ALA A 312 -42.66 -14.25 -8.57
N THR A 313 -43.58 -13.41 -8.14
CA THR A 313 -44.51 -12.67 -9.02
C THR A 313 -44.06 -11.21 -9.12
N TYR A 314 -44.57 -10.47 -10.12
CA TYR A 314 -44.38 -9.01 -10.19
C TYR A 314 -44.96 -8.32 -8.95
N GLY A 315 -46.03 -8.85 -8.37
CA GLY A 315 -46.61 -8.35 -7.12
C GLY A 315 -45.66 -8.46 -5.93
N ASP A 316 -44.88 -9.57 -5.83
CA ASP A 316 -43.87 -9.73 -4.78
C ASP A 316 -42.76 -8.69 -4.93
N ALA A 317 -42.29 -8.44 -6.15
CA ALA A 317 -41.29 -7.41 -6.42
C ALA A 317 -41.80 -6.01 -6.05
N VAL A 318 -43.05 -5.66 -6.42
CA VAL A 318 -43.69 -4.39 -6.07
C VAL A 318 -43.86 -4.22 -4.58
N ALA A 319 -44.24 -5.26 -3.87
CA ALA A 319 -44.37 -5.23 -2.41
C ALA A 319 -43.01 -4.93 -1.74
N LYS A 320 -41.94 -5.55 -2.24
CA LYS A 320 -40.59 -5.31 -1.74
C LYS A 320 -40.05 -3.92 -2.12
N LEU A 321 -40.33 -3.41 -3.32
CA LEU A 321 -40.04 -2.04 -3.72
C LEU A 321 -40.63 -1.01 -2.75
N LYS A 322 -41.94 -1.18 -2.42
CA LYS A 322 -42.63 -0.29 -1.49
C LYS A 322 -42.09 -0.40 -0.07
N ALA A 323 -41.79 -1.60 0.40
CA ALA A 323 -41.27 -1.84 1.76
C ALA A 323 -39.85 -1.26 1.95
N ALA A 324 -39.05 -1.25 0.89
CA ALA A 324 -37.67 -0.74 0.91
C ALA A 324 -37.56 0.72 0.43
N GLU A 325 -38.67 1.37 0.08
CA GLU A 325 -38.69 2.73 -0.52
C GLU A 325 -37.71 2.86 -1.70
N SER A 326 -37.59 1.80 -2.50
CA SER A 326 -36.65 1.68 -3.61
C SER A 326 -37.35 1.71 -4.95
N ASP A 327 -36.69 2.23 -5.98
CA ASP A 327 -37.19 2.23 -7.36
C ASP A 327 -36.79 0.96 -8.13
N THR A 328 -35.91 0.12 -7.59
CA THR A 328 -35.35 -1.06 -8.26
C THR A 328 -35.39 -2.29 -7.33
N CYS A 329 -35.86 -3.42 -7.86
CA CYS A 329 -35.80 -4.72 -7.22
C CYS A 329 -35.09 -5.70 -8.15
N TYR A 330 -33.94 -6.25 -7.72
CA TYR A 330 -33.23 -7.22 -8.53
C TYR A 330 -33.96 -8.57 -8.55
N VAL A 331 -33.94 -9.19 -9.72
CA VAL A 331 -34.43 -10.54 -9.92
C VAL A 331 -33.24 -11.48 -9.97
N LEU A 332 -33.22 -12.43 -9.06
CA LEU A 332 -32.13 -13.40 -8.93
C LEU A 332 -32.52 -14.75 -9.51
N GLU A 333 -31.56 -15.40 -10.16
CA GLU A 333 -31.63 -16.82 -10.48
C GLU A 333 -30.40 -17.52 -9.90
N LYS A 334 -30.61 -18.43 -8.96
CA LYS A 334 -29.54 -19.13 -8.22
C LYS A 334 -28.54 -18.13 -7.56
N GLY A 335 -29.06 -17.04 -7.00
CA GLY A 335 -28.29 -16.01 -6.31
C GLY A 335 -27.58 -14.99 -7.21
N LYS A 336 -27.71 -15.10 -8.54
CA LYS A 336 -27.12 -14.15 -9.51
C LYS A 336 -28.19 -13.24 -10.08
N PRO A 337 -27.96 -11.94 -10.22
CA PRO A 337 -28.89 -11.01 -10.83
C PRO A 337 -29.04 -11.31 -12.33
N VAL A 338 -30.29 -11.47 -12.79
CA VAL A 338 -30.63 -11.74 -14.19
C VAL A 338 -31.42 -10.60 -14.83
N GLY A 339 -31.87 -9.64 -14.05
CA GLY A 339 -32.62 -8.48 -14.47
C GLY A 339 -33.16 -7.73 -13.27
N ALA A 340 -33.93 -6.68 -13.52
CA ALA A 340 -34.59 -5.89 -12.48
C ALA A 340 -36.06 -5.63 -12.82
N VAL A 341 -36.88 -5.45 -11.77
CA VAL A 341 -38.20 -4.87 -11.82
C VAL A 341 -38.11 -3.45 -11.27
N THR A 342 -38.49 -2.46 -12.07
CA THR A 342 -38.47 -1.05 -11.67
C THR A 342 -39.88 -0.51 -11.39
N SER A 343 -39.95 0.58 -10.62
CA SER A 343 -41.20 1.28 -10.33
C SER A 343 -41.92 1.69 -11.64
N LYS A 344 -41.19 2.12 -12.68
CA LYS A 344 -41.69 2.48 -14.00
C LYS A 344 -42.43 1.33 -14.69
N MET A 345 -41.96 0.10 -14.56
CA MET A 345 -42.62 -1.07 -15.15
C MET A 345 -43.98 -1.34 -14.52
N THR A 346 -44.17 -0.94 -13.26
CA THR A 346 -45.39 -1.21 -12.49
C THR A 346 -46.46 -0.12 -12.71
N GLU A 347 -46.09 1.08 -13.09
CA GLU A 347 -47.01 2.21 -13.41
C GLU A 347 -47.74 2.00 -14.73
N ASN A 348 -47.20 1.20 -15.65
CA ASN A 348 -47.73 0.97 -16.97
C ASN A 348 -48.88 -0.07 -17.06
N GLY A 349 -49.54 -0.40 -15.91
CA GLY A 349 -50.71 -1.27 -15.90
C GLY A 349 -50.43 -2.76 -16.11
N ARG A 350 -49.23 -3.21 -15.81
CA ARG A 350 -48.80 -4.62 -15.89
C ARG A 350 -49.61 -5.49 -14.93
N ASP A 351 -49.94 -6.70 -15.35
CA ASP A 351 -50.54 -7.69 -14.44
C ASP A 351 -49.57 -8.12 -13.37
N LEU A 352 -49.82 -7.71 -12.13
CA LEU A 352 -48.99 -7.98 -10.98
C LEU A 352 -49.09 -9.43 -10.47
N SER A 353 -50.11 -10.19 -10.91
CA SER A 353 -50.31 -11.58 -10.56
C SER A 353 -49.42 -12.56 -11.36
N GLY A 354 -48.86 -12.06 -12.47
CA GLY A 354 -48.00 -12.81 -13.36
C GLY A 354 -46.66 -13.20 -12.68
N LYS A 355 -46.24 -14.47 -12.88
CA LYS A 355 -44.93 -14.93 -12.45
C LYS A 355 -43.81 -14.31 -13.29
N ILE A 356 -42.69 -14.02 -12.67
CA ILE A 356 -41.45 -13.61 -13.36
C ILE A 356 -40.83 -14.87 -13.95
N ALA A 357 -41.23 -15.23 -15.17
CA ALA A 357 -40.79 -16.47 -15.82
C ALA A 357 -39.82 -16.25 -16.98
N ASP A 358 -39.76 -15.04 -17.51
CA ASP A 358 -38.99 -14.71 -18.69
C ASP A 358 -38.09 -13.49 -18.43
N ARG A 359 -36.81 -13.65 -18.74
CA ARG A 359 -35.79 -12.59 -18.58
C ARG A 359 -35.98 -11.44 -19.53
N ASP A 360 -36.52 -11.70 -20.72
CA ASP A 360 -36.77 -10.68 -21.77
C ASP A 360 -37.82 -9.64 -21.35
N GLN A 361 -38.53 -9.91 -20.26
CA GLN A 361 -39.50 -9.00 -19.67
C GLN A 361 -38.98 -8.12 -18.53
N LEU A 362 -37.71 -8.26 -18.19
CA LEU A 362 -37.02 -7.53 -17.11
C LEU A 362 -36.17 -6.39 -17.69
N ASP A 363 -35.99 -5.33 -16.93
CA ASP A 363 -34.97 -4.34 -17.25
C ASP A 363 -33.57 -4.98 -17.17
N PRO A 364 -32.73 -4.77 -18.19
CA PRO A 364 -31.39 -5.35 -18.22
C PRO A 364 -30.52 -4.77 -17.08
N VAL A 365 -29.77 -5.62 -16.41
CA VAL A 365 -28.87 -5.24 -15.32
C VAL A 365 -27.42 -5.44 -15.74
N GLN A 366 -26.64 -4.38 -15.67
CA GLN A 366 -25.19 -4.47 -15.75
C GLN A 366 -24.65 -4.89 -14.38
N SER A 367 -23.54 -5.65 -14.35
CA SER A 367 -22.93 -6.11 -13.11
C SER A 367 -21.41 -5.95 -13.14
N VAL A 368 -20.84 -5.68 -11.97
CA VAL A 368 -19.38 -5.56 -11.75
C VAL A 368 -18.98 -6.30 -10.48
N ASP A 369 -17.70 -6.64 -10.38
CA ASP A 369 -17.12 -7.19 -9.15
C ASP A 369 -17.01 -6.11 -8.06
N SER A 370 -17.17 -6.49 -6.79
CA SER A 370 -17.07 -5.57 -5.65
C SER A 370 -15.72 -4.87 -5.55
N GLU A 371 -14.65 -5.53 -6.01
CA GLU A 371 -13.29 -4.98 -6.01
C GLU A 371 -13.00 -4.05 -7.20
N THR A 372 -13.94 -3.89 -8.14
CA THR A 372 -13.80 -2.96 -9.27
C THR A 372 -13.74 -1.52 -8.76
N VAL A 373 -12.78 -0.72 -9.22
CA VAL A 373 -12.70 0.70 -8.88
C VAL A 373 -13.76 1.52 -9.62
N ILE A 374 -14.17 2.63 -9.03
CA ILE A 374 -15.25 3.47 -9.58
C ILE A 374 -14.94 3.94 -11.02
N GLU A 375 -13.69 4.28 -11.33
CA GLU A 375 -13.26 4.75 -12.64
C GLU A 375 -13.58 3.74 -13.75
N ASP A 376 -13.38 2.45 -13.50
CA ASP A 376 -13.59 1.36 -14.45
C ASP A 376 -15.08 1.07 -14.69
N MET A 377 -15.95 1.38 -13.72
CA MET A 377 -17.40 1.18 -13.88
C MET A 377 -18.15 2.39 -14.47
N LEU A 378 -17.48 3.55 -14.64
CA LEU A 378 -18.14 4.80 -15.06
C LEU A 378 -18.98 4.65 -16.32
N THR A 379 -18.44 4.02 -17.36
CA THR A 379 -19.15 3.81 -18.63
C THR A 379 -20.42 2.97 -18.43
N LEU A 380 -20.32 1.90 -17.63
CA LEU A 380 -21.47 1.05 -17.32
C LEU A 380 -22.55 1.80 -16.52
N ALA A 381 -22.14 2.64 -15.57
CA ALA A 381 -23.08 3.44 -14.77
C ALA A 381 -23.76 4.55 -15.58
N ILE A 382 -23.10 5.11 -16.61
CA ILE A 382 -23.67 6.13 -17.48
C ILE A 382 -24.73 5.51 -18.39
N ASP A 383 -24.48 4.34 -18.92
CA ASP A 383 -25.33 3.67 -19.92
C ASP A 383 -26.46 2.83 -19.28
N SER A 384 -26.48 2.69 -17.95
CA SER A 384 -27.50 1.91 -17.24
C SER A 384 -28.66 2.77 -16.72
N ASP A 385 -29.88 2.34 -17.02
CA ASP A 385 -31.11 2.94 -16.47
C ASP A 385 -31.45 2.44 -15.06
N VAL A 386 -30.86 1.34 -14.65
CA VAL A 386 -31.00 0.73 -13.32
C VAL A 386 -29.66 0.77 -12.59
N PRO A 387 -29.64 0.73 -11.25
CA PRO A 387 -28.38 0.63 -10.50
C PRO A 387 -27.54 -0.56 -10.97
N VAL A 388 -26.24 -0.36 -11.09
CA VAL A 388 -25.31 -1.44 -11.48
C VAL A 388 -25.23 -2.43 -10.34
N ALA A 389 -25.43 -3.71 -10.61
CA ALA A 389 -25.35 -4.78 -9.61
C ALA A 389 -23.89 -5.05 -9.21
N VAL A 390 -23.64 -5.15 -7.92
CA VAL A 390 -22.32 -5.43 -7.36
C VAL A 390 -22.28 -6.87 -6.90
N LEU A 391 -21.28 -7.62 -7.39
CA LEU A 391 -21.13 -9.04 -7.14
C LEU A 391 -19.89 -9.31 -6.29
N ASN A 392 -19.96 -10.31 -5.43
CA ASN A 392 -18.77 -10.81 -4.75
C ASN A 392 -18.00 -11.80 -5.64
N ALA A 393 -16.86 -12.30 -5.16
CA ALA A 393 -16.02 -13.27 -5.87
C ALA A 393 -16.73 -14.59 -6.24
N SER A 394 -17.83 -14.95 -5.56
CA SER A 394 -18.67 -16.11 -5.91
C SER A 394 -19.73 -15.79 -6.97
N GLY A 395 -19.87 -14.54 -7.38
CA GLY A 395 -20.86 -14.03 -8.31
C GLY A 395 -22.24 -13.82 -7.68
N ALA A 396 -22.34 -13.82 -6.35
CA ALA A 396 -23.57 -13.49 -5.63
C ALA A 396 -23.72 -11.96 -5.48
N LEU A 397 -24.97 -11.47 -5.52
CA LEU A 397 -25.28 -10.06 -5.36
C LEU A 397 -24.94 -9.58 -3.94
N VAL A 398 -24.13 -8.54 -3.85
CA VAL A 398 -23.80 -7.79 -2.61
C VAL A 398 -24.73 -6.59 -2.46
N GLY A 399 -25.03 -5.90 -3.55
CA GLY A 399 -25.83 -4.68 -3.54
C GLY A 399 -25.95 -4.06 -4.92
N GLY A 400 -26.31 -2.79 -4.97
CA GLY A 400 -26.36 -2.02 -6.20
C GLY A 400 -25.81 -0.61 -6.03
N VAL A 401 -25.30 -0.03 -7.10
CA VAL A 401 -24.79 1.34 -7.12
C VAL A 401 -25.52 2.14 -8.19
N PRO A 402 -26.37 3.10 -7.80
CA PRO A 402 -27.03 3.98 -8.73
C PRO A 402 -26.06 5.02 -9.29
N ARG A 403 -26.27 5.48 -10.51
CA ARG A 403 -25.46 6.50 -11.20
C ARG A 403 -25.17 7.72 -10.31
N ARG A 404 -26.16 8.18 -9.53
CA ARG A 404 -26.00 9.33 -8.63
C ARG A 404 -24.94 9.09 -7.56
N THR A 405 -24.88 7.89 -6.98
CA THR A 405 -23.88 7.52 -5.96
C THR A 405 -22.48 7.50 -6.56
N VAL A 406 -22.32 6.96 -7.78
CA VAL A 406 -21.05 6.99 -8.51
C VAL A 406 -20.55 8.42 -8.69
N MET A 407 -21.44 9.31 -9.18
CA MET A 407 -21.09 10.72 -9.39
C MET A 407 -20.78 11.43 -8.09
N SER A 408 -21.51 11.14 -7.00
CA SER A 408 -21.24 11.71 -5.68
C SER A 408 -19.93 11.23 -5.07
N ALA A 409 -19.55 9.98 -5.29
CA ALA A 409 -18.28 9.43 -4.82
C ALA A 409 -17.06 10.03 -5.54
N LEU A 410 -17.22 10.46 -6.79
CA LEU A 410 -16.18 11.16 -7.56
C LEU A 410 -16.09 12.64 -7.22
N VAL A 411 -17.24 13.28 -6.94
CA VAL A 411 -17.29 14.70 -6.58
C VAL A 411 -17.18 14.81 -5.06
N ARG A 412 -16.25 15.59 -4.58
CA ARG A 412 -16.12 15.92 -3.17
C ARG A 412 -17.38 16.65 -2.71
N SER A 413 -18.04 16.22 -1.63
CA SER A 413 -19.00 17.06 -0.93
C SER A 413 -18.23 18.24 -0.29
N GLU A 414 -18.23 19.39 -0.95
CA GLU A 414 -17.96 20.66 -0.28
C GLU A 414 -19.10 20.87 0.72
N GLY A 415 -18.95 20.44 1.96
CA GLY A 415 -19.94 20.77 2.98
C GLY A 415 -20.25 19.74 4.04
N GLU A 416 -19.26 19.04 4.59
CA GLU A 416 -19.35 18.62 5.99
C GLU A 416 -18.29 19.35 6.83
N ALA A 417 -18.51 20.66 6.94
CA ALA A 417 -18.00 21.39 8.08
C ALA A 417 -18.76 20.85 9.29
N THR A 418 -18.09 20.12 10.15
CA THR A 418 -18.55 19.78 11.49
C THR A 418 -19.03 21.08 12.14
N PRO A 419 -20.26 21.15 12.69
CA PRO A 419 -20.63 22.33 13.46
C PRO A 419 -19.70 22.44 14.66
N ALA A 420 -19.08 23.60 14.78
CA ALA A 420 -18.36 24.00 15.99
C ALA A 420 -19.31 23.93 17.18
N GLU A 421 -18.99 23.15 18.20
CA GLU A 421 -19.31 23.38 19.59
C GLU A 421 -18.02 23.44 20.42
#